data_f16fa3c21e877ab0bf1a9ec633c3deb1
#
_entry.id   f16fa3c21e877ab0bf1a9ec633c3deb1
#
_cell.length_a   1.000
_cell.length_b   1.000
_cell.length_c   1.000
_cell.angle_alpha   90.00
_cell.angle_beta   90.00
_cell.angle_gamma   90.00
#
_symmetry.space_group_name_H-M   'P 1'
#
loop_
_entity.id
_entity.type
_entity.pdbx_description
1 polymer ?
#
loop_
_entity_poly.entity_id
_entity_poly.type
_entity_poly.pdbx_seq_one_letter_code
_entity_poly.pdbx_strand_id
1 'polypeptide(L)'
;MYTPNIQKPSILSVSQLNYYLKSVIENDPRLNFVLLSGEISNLTDHYRSGHIYLSLKDERSVIRAVMFAGNARRLKFRPQDGMKVLCRGRVSVYEPSGQYQLYIEDMQPDGVGALSLRSEERRVGKEC
;
A
#
# COMPACT_ATOMS: atom_id res chain seq x y z
N MET A 1 20.80 6.66 -18.93
CA MET A 1 20.51 7.07 -17.68
C MET A 1 20.76 8.53 -17.50
N TYR A 2 19.92 9.14 -16.79
CA TYR A 2 20.04 10.55 -16.61
C TYR A 2 21.13 10.86 -15.62
N THR A 3 22.19 11.53 -16.06
CA THR A 3 23.28 11.80 -15.20
C THR A 3 23.77 13.23 -15.21
N PRO A 4 23.15 14.14 -15.94
CA PRO A 4 23.75 15.48 -16.05
C PRO A 4 23.86 16.21 -14.73
N ASN A 5 23.02 15.89 -13.78
CA ASN A 5 23.05 16.61 -12.52
C ASN A 5 23.90 15.97 -11.46
N ILE A 6 24.60 14.91 -11.81
CA ILE A 6 25.43 14.27 -10.83
C ILE A 6 26.57 15.17 -10.42
N GLN A 7 27.18 15.89 -11.38
CA GLN A 7 28.27 16.76 -11.04
C GLN A 7 27.81 18.04 -10.36
N LYS A 8 26.58 18.44 -10.63
CA LYS A 8 26.05 19.69 -10.07
C LYS A 8 24.67 19.47 -9.54
N PRO A 9 24.57 18.88 -8.38
CA PRO A 9 23.26 18.62 -7.82
C PRO A 9 22.56 19.93 -7.52
N SER A 10 21.26 19.97 -7.82
CA SER A 10 20.46 21.13 -7.50
C SER A 10 20.13 21.15 -6.02
N ILE A 11 19.95 22.34 -5.51
CA ILE A 11 19.46 22.48 -4.15
C ILE A 11 17.95 22.35 -4.19
N LEU A 12 17.43 21.41 -3.42
CA LEU A 12 16.02 21.13 -3.40
C LEU A 12 15.41 21.55 -2.07
N SER A 13 14.15 21.97 -2.12
CA SER A 13 13.38 22.09 -0.89
C SER A 13 12.94 20.70 -0.46
N VAL A 14 12.48 20.58 0.79
CA VAL A 14 11.97 19.31 1.27
C VAL A 14 10.78 18.87 0.43
N SER A 15 9.90 19.80 0.08
CA SER A 15 8.74 19.47 -0.74
C SER A 15 9.15 18.93 -2.10
N GLN A 16 10.17 19.52 -2.70
CA GLN A 16 10.64 19.07 -3.99
C GLN A 16 11.21 17.66 -3.92
N LEU A 17 11.95 17.37 -2.87
CA LEU A 17 12.50 16.04 -2.69
C LEU A 17 11.38 15.01 -2.50
N ASN A 18 10.42 15.33 -1.63
CA ASN A 18 9.33 14.41 -1.38
C ASN A 18 8.50 14.18 -2.65
N TYR A 19 8.28 15.23 -3.42
CA TYR A 19 7.56 15.10 -4.67
C TYR A 19 8.33 14.22 -5.66
N TYR A 20 9.63 14.41 -5.73
CA TYR A 20 10.45 13.60 -6.62
C TYR A 20 10.37 12.12 -6.24
N LEU A 21 10.49 11.83 -4.95
CA LEU A 21 10.40 10.44 -4.49
C LEU A 21 9.05 9.84 -4.80
N LYS A 22 7.99 10.63 -4.63
CA LYS A 22 6.66 10.16 -4.99
C LYS A 22 6.58 9.80 -6.47
N SER A 23 7.15 10.66 -7.32
CA SER A 23 7.15 10.40 -8.76
C SER A 23 7.88 9.13 -9.11
N VAL A 24 9.04 8.91 -8.49
CA VAL A 24 9.82 7.70 -8.77
C VAL A 24 9.03 6.45 -8.37
N ILE A 25 8.42 6.49 -7.21
CA ILE A 25 7.67 5.33 -6.73
C ILE A 25 6.44 5.08 -7.60
N GLU A 26 5.73 6.14 -7.96
CA GLU A 26 4.49 5.97 -8.73
C GLU A 26 4.76 5.56 -10.17
N ASN A 27 5.98 5.78 -10.66
CA ASN A 27 6.32 5.35 -12.00
C ASN A 27 6.88 3.93 -12.06
N ASP A 28 6.99 3.26 -10.94
CA ASP A 28 7.49 1.89 -10.92
C ASP A 28 6.30 0.93 -11.02
N PRO A 29 6.15 0.20 -12.14
CA PRO A 29 4.99 -0.67 -12.30
C PRO A 29 4.88 -1.74 -11.21
N ARG A 30 6.01 -2.16 -10.63
CA ARG A 30 5.97 -3.18 -9.60
C ARG A 30 5.36 -2.67 -8.32
N LEU A 31 5.41 -1.36 -8.09
CA LEU A 31 4.83 -0.76 -6.89
C LEU A 31 3.39 -0.29 -7.13
N ASN A 32 2.93 -0.33 -8.37
CA ASN A 32 1.54 0.00 -8.68
C ASN A 32 0.62 -1.19 -8.49
N PHE A 33 1.16 -2.37 -8.35
CA PHE A 33 0.36 -3.56 -8.09
C PHE A 33 1.15 -4.43 -7.12
N VAL A 34 0.75 -4.38 -5.86
CA VAL A 34 1.45 -5.09 -4.80
C VAL A 34 0.48 -6.01 -4.09
N LEU A 35 0.90 -7.22 -3.83
CA LEU A 35 0.18 -8.14 -2.95
C LEU A 35 1.01 -8.25 -1.69
N LEU A 36 0.42 -7.85 -0.56
CA LEU A 36 1.14 -7.76 0.68
C LEU A 36 0.41 -8.50 1.78
N SER A 37 1.13 -9.34 2.50
CA SER A 37 0.59 -10.07 3.63
C SER A 37 1.10 -9.42 4.92
N GLY A 38 0.23 -9.26 5.88
CA GLY A 38 0.65 -8.68 7.16
C GLY A 38 -0.44 -8.75 8.19
N GLU A 39 -0.06 -8.38 9.39
CA GLU A 39 -0.99 -8.35 10.52
C GLU A 39 -1.45 -6.92 10.75
N ILE A 40 -2.75 -6.72 10.92
CA ILE A 40 -3.31 -5.39 11.16
C ILE A 40 -2.96 -4.90 12.56
N SER A 41 -2.52 -3.66 12.64
CA SER A 41 -2.37 -2.98 13.92
C SER A 41 -2.73 -1.52 13.75
N ASN A 42 -3.00 -0.84 14.85
CA ASN A 42 -3.34 0.59 14.87
C ASN A 42 -4.48 0.92 13.92
N LEU A 43 -5.48 0.05 13.88
CA LEU A 43 -6.62 0.27 13.01
C LEU A 43 -7.46 1.44 13.50
N THR A 44 -7.74 2.37 12.62
CA THR A 44 -8.62 3.49 12.90
C THR A 44 -9.65 3.58 11.79
N ASP A 45 -10.92 3.46 12.18
CA ASP A 45 -12.01 3.51 11.24
C ASP A 45 -12.62 4.88 11.35
N HIS A 46 -12.40 5.72 10.33
CA HIS A 46 -12.94 7.07 10.37
C HIS A 46 -14.41 7.04 10.01
N TYR A 47 -15.23 7.08 11.03
CA TYR A 47 -16.66 6.95 10.89
C TYR A 47 -17.23 7.92 9.86
N ARG A 48 -16.83 9.17 9.88
CA ARG A 48 -17.43 10.16 8.98
C ARG A 48 -17.02 10.00 7.54
N SER A 49 -15.74 9.79 7.28
CA SER A 49 -15.27 9.68 5.93
C SER A 49 -15.43 8.27 5.37
N GLY A 50 -15.47 7.27 6.23
CA GLY A 50 -15.47 5.89 5.79
C GLY A 50 -14.11 5.36 5.42
N HIS A 51 -13.05 6.19 5.53
CA HIS A 51 -11.70 5.72 5.26
C HIS A 51 -11.19 4.89 6.42
N ILE A 52 -10.37 3.90 6.11
CA ILE A 52 -9.76 3.05 7.12
C ILE A 52 -8.26 3.27 7.10
N TYR A 53 -7.70 3.57 8.25
CA TYR A 53 -6.26 3.76 8.41
C TYR A 53 -5.72 2.67 9.30
N LEU A 54 -4.60 2.09 8.91
CA LEU A 54 -4.05 0.97 9.67
C LEU A 54 -2.56 0.86 9.43
N SER A 55 -1.93 -0.03 10.16
CA SER A 55 -0.57 -0.44 9.86
C SER A 55 -0.60 -1.94 9.57
N LEU A 56 0.26 -2.37 8.67
CA LEU A 56 0.47 -3.79 8.42
C LEU A 56 1.88 -4.11 8.85
N LYS A 57 2.03 -5.17 9.60
CA LYS A 57 3.33 -5.52 10.17
C LYS A 57 3.61 -7.00 10.01
N ASP A 58 4.89 -7.32 10.04
CA ASP A 58 5.35 -8.68 10.21
C ASP A 58 6.33 -8.67 11.39
N GLU A 59 7.19 -9.66 11.48
CA GLU A 59 8.08 -9.79 12.64
C GLU A 59 9.13 -8.71 12.69
N ARG A 60 9.42 -8.05 11.57
CA ARG A 60 10.54 -7.13 11.50
C ARG A 60 10.19 -5.72 11.12
N SER A 61 9.09 -5.53 10.42
CA SER A 61 8.82 -4.25 9.79
C SER A 61 7.35 -3.90 9.84
N VAL A 62 7.07 -2.63 9.64
CA VAL A 62 5.71 -2.13 9.63
C VAL A 62 5.58 -1.14 8.48
N ILE A 63 4.41 -1.13 7.85
CA ILE A 63 4.09 -0.15 6.83
C ILE A 63 2.73 0.45 7.13
N ARG A 64 2.61 1.75 6.94
CA ARG A 64 1.32 2.42 7.08
C ARG A 64 0.48 2.16 5.85
N ALA A 65 -0.82 2.08 6.05
CA ALA A 65 -1.73 1.80 4.96
C ALA A 65 -3.02 2.57 5.13
N VAL A 66 -3.68 2.82 4.02
CA VAL A 66 -4.98 3.45 4.03
C VAL A 66 -5.85 2.78 2.98
N MET A 67 -7.12 2.61 3.31
CA MET A 67 -8.11 2.11 2.38
C MET A 67 -9.20 3.15 2.32
N PHE A 68 -9.36 3.78 1.15
CA PHE A 68 -10.33 4.85 1.01
C PHE A 68 -11.75 4.29 1.00
N ALA A 69 -12.70 5.13 1.34
CA ALA A 69 -14.09 4.72 1.56
C ALA A 69 -14.66 3.93 0.39
N GLY A 70 -14.34 4.33 -0.84
CA GLY A 70 -14.88 3.62 -2.00
C GLY A 70 -14.51 2.15 -2.02
N ASN A 71 -13.28 1.84 -1.63
CA ASN A 71 -12.85 0.46 -1.55
C ASN A 71 -13.28 -0.20 -0.25
N ALA A 72 -13.24 0.56 0.84
CA ALA A 72 -13.59 0.02 2.16
C ALA A 72 -15.03 -0.49 2.19
N ARG A 73 -15.92 0.18 1.47
CA ARG A 73 -17.32 -0.23 1.45
C ARG A 73 -17.53 -1.58 0.79
N ARG A 74 -16.58 -2.04 0.01
CA ARG A 74 -16.71 -3.33 -0.67
C ARG A 74 -16.13 -4.49 0.11
N LEU A 75 -15.55 -4.20 1.30
CA LEU A 75 -15.01 -5.28 2.11
C LEU A 75 -16.11 -6.23 2.55
N LYS A 76 -15.77 -7.50 2.57
CA LYS A 76 -16.69 -8.56 2.95
C LYS A 76 -16.45 -9.06 4.36
N PHE A 77 -15.62 -8.38 5.12
CA PHE A 77 -15.34 -8.72 6.50
C PHE A 77 -15.02 -7.43 7.24
N ARG A 78 -15.00 -7.52 8.57
CA ARG A 78 -14.69 -6.35 9.39
C ARG A 78 -13.24 -6.45 9.86
N PRO A 79 -12.37 -5.56 9.39
CA PRO A 79 -10.96 -5.61 9.82
C PRO A 79 -10.84 -5.30 11.32
N GLN A 80 -9.91 -5.97 11.97
CA GLN A 80 -9.64 -5.76 13.37
C GLN A 80 -8.16 -5.93 13.62
N ASP A 81 -7.66 -5.26 14.66
CA ASP A 81 -6.28 -5.43 15.08
C ASP A 81 -6.01 -6.89 15.37
N GLY A 82 -4.83 -7.34 14.97
CA GLY A 82 -4.42 -8.71 15.20
C GLY A 82 -4.77 -9.66 14.07
N MET A 83 -5.62 -9.26 13.14
CA MET A 83 -5.96 -10.14 12.03
C MET A 83 -4.84 -10.18 11.01
N LYS A 84 -4.58 -11.36 10.46
CA LYS A 84 -3.66 -11.49 9.35
C LYS A 84 -4.44 -11.37 8.06
N VAL A 85 -3.97 -10.52 7.18
CA VAL A 85 -4.68 -10.21 5.94
C VAL A 85 -3.74 -10.26 4.76
N LEU A 86 -4.34 -10.42 3.59
CA LEU A 86 -3.66 -10.28 2.32
C LEU A 86 -4.27 -9.08 1.64
N CYS A 87 -3.42 -8.13 1.26
CA CYS A 87 -3.88 -6.88 0.67
C CYS A 87 -3.36 -6.73 -0.74
N ARG A 88 -4.19 -6.17 -1.59
CA ARG A 88 -3.78 -5.75 -2.92
C ARG A 88 -3.84 -4.24 -2.97
N GLY A 89 -2.80 -3.61 -3.46
CA GLY A 89 -2.79 -2.18 -3.54
C GLY A 89 -1.57 -1.64 -4.27
N ARG A 90 -1.32 -0.38 -4.05
CA ARG A 90 -0.17 0.31 -4.64
C ARG A 90 0.54 1.10 -3.58
N VAL A 91 1.80 1.37 -3.82
CA VAL A 91 2.61 2.15 -2.92
C VAL A 91 2.75 3.57 -3.45
N SER A 92 2.65 4.54 -2.60
CA SER A 92 2.95 5.92 -2.95
C SER A 92 3.49 6.64 -1.72
N VAL A 93 3.78 7.91 -1.86
CA VAL A 93 4.35 8.73 -0.80
C VAL A 93 3.31 9.74 -0.35
N TYR A 94 3.15 9.84 0.96
CA TYR A 94 2.38 10.92 1.53
C TYR A 94 3.31 12.12 1.65
N GLU A 95 3.20 13.05 0.73
CA GLU A 95 4.18 14.12 0.58
C GLU A 95 4.38 14.97 1.82
N PRO A 96 3.33 15.35 2.55
CA PRO A 96 3.54 16.25 3.67
C PRO A 96 4.50 15.71 4.73
N SER A 97 4.54 14.40 4.93
CA SER A 97 5.44 13.82 5.93
C SER A 97 6.58 13.03 5.31
N GLY A 98 6.56 12.83 4.00
CA GLY A 98 7.63 12.08 3.36
C GLY A 98 7.61 10.60 3.67
N GLN A 99 6.45 10.04 3.98
CA GLN A 99 6.33 8.62 4.32
C GLN A 99 5.71 7.86 3.18
N TYR A 100 6.28 6.71 2.82
CA TYR A 100 5.62 5.86 1.86
C TYR A 100 4.53 5.07 2.58
N GLN A 101 3.47 4.78 1.86
CA GLN A 101 2.30 4.11 2.39
C GLN A 101 1.74 3.15 1.37
N LEU A 102 1.02 2.15 1.85
CA LEU A 102 0.27 1.26 0.98
C LEU A 102 -1.16 1.78 0.86
N TYR A 103 -1.62 1.97 -0.37
CA TYR A 103 -3.01 2.36 -0.63
C TYR A 103 -3.73 1.10 -1.04
N ILE A 104 -4.55 0.58 -0.12
CA ILE A 104 -5.16 -0.73 -0.25
C ILE A 104 -6.41 -0.62 -1.11
N GLU A 105 -6.49 -1.47 -2.13
CA GLU A 105 -7.66 -1.52 -3.00
C GLU A 105 -8.55 -2.71 -2.68
N ASP A 106 -7.96 -3.78 -2.16
CA ASP A 106 -8.72 -4.94 -1.77
C ASP A 106 -8.00 -5.64 -0.63
N MET A 107 -8.75 -6.30 0.23
CA MET A 107 -8.17 -6.95 1.40
C MET A 107 -9.00 -8.17 1.76
N GLN A 108 -8.35 -9.24 2.12
CA GLN A 108 -8.99 -10.47 2.54
C GLN A 108 -8.29 -11.04 3.75
N PRO A 109 -8.99 -11.75 4.62
CA PRO A 109 -8.29 -12.46 5.69
C PRO A 109 -7.33 -13.48 5.07
N ASP A 110 -6.12 -13.52 5.61
CA ASP A 110 -5.16 -14.51 5.14
C ASP A 110 -5.58 -15.87 5.67
N GLY A 111 -5.52 -16.87 4.82
CA GLY A 111 -6.02 -18.20 5.13
C GLY A 111 -7.13 -18.53 4.19
N VAL A 112 -8.35 -18.52 4.66
CA VAL A 112 -9.46 -19.00 3.84
C VAL A 112 -9.69 -18.09 2.63
N GLY A 113 -9.72 -16.79 2.86
CA GLY A 113 -9.96 -15.87 1.75
C GLY A 113 -8.78 -15.70 0.84
N ALA A 114 -7.58 -15.84 1.38
CA ALA A 114 -6.38 -15.58 0.60
C ALA A 114 -6.17 -16.59 -0.50
N LEU A 115 -6.62 -17.82 -0.31
CA LEU A 115 -6.46 -18.82 -1.33
C LEU A 115 -7.17 -18.41 -2.62
N SER A 116 -8.36 -17.86 -2.47
CA SER A 116 -9.12 -17.43 -3.63
C SER A 116 -8.41 -16.31 -4.37
N LEU A 117 -7.88 -15.35 -3.68
CA LEU A 117 -7.19 -14.25 -4.32
C LEU A 117 -5.93 -14.74 -5.04
N ARG A 118 -5.16 -15.60 -4.40
CA ARG A 118 -3.97 -16.13 -5.02
C ARG A 118 -4.28 -16.98 -6.23
N SER A 119 -5.36 -17.72 -6.18
CA SER A 119 -5.77 -18.54 -7.30
C SER A 119 -6.12 -17.69 -8.50
N GLU A 120 -6.82 -16.61 -8.27
CA GLU A 120 -7.15 -15.73 -9.38
C GLU A 120 -5.91 -15.12 -9.99
N GLU A 121 -4.97 -14.75 -9.17
CA GLU A 121 -3.73 -14.19 -9.68
C GLU A 121 -2.98 -15.22 -10.52
N ARG A 122 -2.92 -16.44 -10.04
CA ARG A 122 -2.23 -17.49 -10.80
C ARG A 122 -2.92 -17.79 -12.11
N ARG A 123 -4.24 -17.80 -12.11
CA ARG A 123 -4.94 -18.06 -13.34
C ARG A 123 -4.67 -16.99 -14.38
N VAL A 124 -4.63 -15.74 -13.93
CA VAL A 124 -4.31 -14.66 -14.85
C VAL A 124 -2.86 -14.76 -15.29
N GLY A 125 -1.98 -15.02 -14.36
CA GLY A 125 -0.55 -15.05 -14.64
C GLY A 125 -0.10 -16.28 -15.37
N LYS A 126 -0.57 -17.45 -15.03
CA LYS A 126 -0.06 -18.60 -15.56
C LYS A 126 -0.91 -19.70 -15.53
N GLU A 127 -1.76 -19.83 -15.01
CA GLU A 127 -2.47 -20.84 -14.95
C GLU A 127 -2.70 -21.34 -15.91
N CYS A 128 -2.46 -20.97 -16.16
CA CYS A 128 -2.62 -21.51 -16.91
C CYS A 128 -2.27 -22.18 -16.97
#